data_46fa9fd9f0e809db115026deda28d3cd
#
_entry.id   46fa9fd9f0e809db115026deda28d3cd
#
_cell.length_a   1.000
_cell.length_b   1.000
_cell.length_c   1.000
_cell.angle_alpha   90.00
_cell.angle_beta   90.00
_cell.angle_gamma   90.00
#
_symmetry.space_group_name_H-M   'P 1'
#
loop_
_entity.id
_entity.type
_entity.pdbx_description
1 polymer ?
#
loop_
_entity_poly.entity_id
_entity_poly.type
_entity_poly.pdbx_seq_one_letter_code
_entity_poly.pdbx_strand_id
1 'polypeptide(L)'
;SGLFVLADGMGGHPEGEVAAQIALQTISALFQRQAKPQLENVQEFLSSALLAAHHQILRYATEKGMLDTPRTTLVAAVVQAGAASWIHCGDSRLYMVRGGELLTRTRDHSYLELRNAPPPGLDRINRNVLFTCLGSPTKPIYDSTGPVHLEQGDRILLCSDGLWGTLSDEDIATQLSQQTVSNAVPDLVEAALRKAGESSDNVTVVALEWETPDTFDSTQGVSTDSISDDVFASTIQAGPLDGLVDDLDDAAIERSIAEINEAIRRSAARKA
;
A
#
# COMPACT_ATOMS: atom_id res chain seq x y z
N SER A 1 -8.87 14.68 5.50
CA SER A 1 -7.96 13.52 5.50
C SER A 1 -8.05 12.77 4.18
N GLY A 2 -6.92 12.31 3.67
CA GLY A 2 -6.80 11.49 2.47
C GLY A 2 -6.17 10.15 2.79
N LEU A 3 -6.67 9.07 2.17
CA LEU A 3 -6.12 7.72 2.24
C LEU A 3 -5.60 7.32 0.85
N PHE A 4 -4.38 6.82 0.80
CA PHE A 4 -3.73 6.29 -0.39
C PHE A 4 -3.28 4.87 -0.09
N VAL A 5 -3.68 3.91 -0.91
CA VAL A 5 -3.42 2.49 -0.66
C VAL A 5 -3.03 1.80 -1.95
N LEU A 6 -2.03 0.94 -1.86
CA LEU A 6 -1.63 0.04 -2.93
C LEU A 6 -1.44 -1.35 -2.34
N ALA A 7 -1.95 -2.35 -3.03
CA ALA A 7 -1.78 -3.76 -2.72
C ALA A 7 -1.40 -4.49 -3.99
N ASP A 8 -0.38 -5.33 -3.91
CA ASP A 8 0.10 -6.13 -5.02
C ASP A 8 -0.08 -7.62 -4.71
N GLY A 9 -0.90 -8.28 -5.54
CA GLY A 9 -1.24 -9.68 -5.37
C GLY A 9 -0.07 -10.59 -5.71
N MET A 10 0.34 -11.44 -4.76
CA MET A 10 1.53 -12.26 -4.94
C MET A 10 1.31 -13.40 -5.94
N GLY A 11 2.09 -13.39 -7.02
CA GLY A 11 2.23 -14.52 -7.92
C GLY A 11 2.74 -15.77 -7.19
N GLY A 12 2.39 -16.96 -7.69
CA GLY A 12 2.78 -18.22 -7.06
C GLY A 12 1.86 -18.68 -5.92
N HIS A 13 0.92 -17.85 -5.49
CA HIS A 13 -0.20 -18.18 -4.61
C HIS A 13 -1.52 -18.05 -5.35
N PRO A 14 -2.57 -18.85 -4.96
CA PRO A 14 -3.87 -18.76 -5.62
C PRO A 14 -4.51 -17.39 -5.35
N GLU A 15 -5.18 -16.86 -6.36
CA GLU A 15 -6.05 -15.69 -6.25
C GLU A 15 -5.40 -14.45 -5.57
N GLY A 16 -4.13 -14.16 -5.90
CA GLY A 16 -3.41 -13.00 -5.34
C GLY A 16 -4.13 -11.67 -5.62
N GLU A 17 -4.72 -11.53 -6.80
CA GLU A 17 -5.54 -10.38 -7.19
C GLU A 17 -6.78 -10.20 -6.30
N VAL A 18 -7.39 -11.31 -5.85
CA VAL A 18 -8.52 -11.26 -4.91
C VAL A 18 -8.05 -10.81 -3.53
N ALA A 19 -6.87 -11.28 -3.07
CA ALA A 19 -6.30 -10.82 -1.81
C ALA A 19 -6.04 -9.31 -1.83
N ALA A 20 -5.47 -8.79 -2.92
CA ALA A 20 -5.24 -7.35 -3.09
C ALA A 20 -6.57 -6.58 -3.06
N GLN A 21 -7.59 -7.07 -3.75
CA GLN A 21 -8.91 -6.43 -3.77
C GLN A 21 -9.58 -6.43 -2.39
N ILE A 22 -9.56 -7.53 -1.65
CA ILE A 22 -10.08 -7.62 -0.28
C ILE A 22 -9.37 -6.62 0.62
N ALA A 23 -8.04 -6.52 0.53
CA ALA A 23 -7.27 -5.58 1.33
C ALA A 23 -7.68 -4.12 1.04
N LEU A 24 -7.75 -3.73 -0.24
CA LEU A 24 -8.17 -2.38 -0.65
C LEU A 24 -9.58 -2.04 -0.18
N GLN A 25 -10.53 -2.93 -0.38
CA GLN A 25 -11.94 -2.73 0.02
C GLN A 25 -12.07 -2.60 1.54
N THR A 26 -11.42 -3.48 2.30
CA THR A 26 -11.48 -3.46 3.77
C THR A 26 -10.94 -2.15 4.32
N ILE A 27 -9.75 -1.72 3.87
CA ILE A 27 -9.12 -0.50 4.38
C ILE A 27 -9.92 0.74 3.98
N SER A 28 -10.41 0.79 2.73
CA SER A 28 -11.22 1.91 2.24
C SER A 28 -12.55 2.04 2.99
N ALA A 29 -13.24 0.93 3.24
CA ALA A 29 -14.50 0.92 3.99
C ALA A 29 -14.29 1.40 5.45
N LEU A 30 -13.23 0.92 6.11
CA LEU A 30 -12.89 1.36 7.47
C LEU A 30 -12.54 2.85 7.51
N PHE A 31 -11.80 3.36 6.52
CA PHE A 31 -11.48 4.78 6.43
C PHE A 31 -12.72 5.64 6.25
N GLN A 32 -13.62 5.28 5.33
CA GLN A 32 -14.87 6.00 5.11
C GLN A 32 -15.76 6.05 6.35
N ARG A 33 -15.71 5.03 7.20
CA ARG A 33 -16.48 4.97 8.45
C ARG A 33 -15.87 5.82 9.55
N GLN A 34 -14.53 5.78 9.72
CA GLN A 34 -13.84 6.36 10.87
C GLN A 34 -13.35 7.79 10.63
N ALA A 35 -13.02 8.18 9.38
CA ALA A 35 -12.51 9.51 9.05
C ALA A 35 -13.63 10.55 8.93
N LYS A 36 -14.42 10.77 10.00
CA LYS A 36 -15.57 11.68 10.00
C LYS A 36 -15.50 12.69 11.16
N PRO A 37 -14.94 13.88 10.93
CA PRO A 37 -14.30 14.43 9.72
C PRO A 37 -12.84 14.01 9.57
N GLN A 38 -12.24 13.48 10.63
CA GLN A 38 -10.83 13.07 10.69
C GLN A 38 -10.70 11.81 11.55
N LEU A 39 -9.61 11.08 11.34
CA LEU A 39 -9.21 9.98 12.21
C LEU A 39 -8.76 10.54 13.57
N GLU A 40 -9.18 9.94 14.67
CA GLU A 40 -8.70 10.29 16.00
C GLU A 40 -7.23 9.91 16.20
N ASN A 41 -6.85 8.72 15.73
CA ASN A 41 -5.49 8.22 15.79
C ASN A 41 -5.13 7.52 14.48
N VAL A 42 -4.33 8.20 13.65
CA VAL A 42 -3.94 7.70 12.33
C VAL A 42 -3.11 6.41 12.42
N GLN A 43 -2.18 6.30 13.37
CA GLN A 43 -1.33 5.12 13.51
C GLN A 43 -2.12 3.89 13.96
N GLU A 44 -3.05 4.08 14.89
CA GLU A 44 -3.93 3.02 15.35
C GLU A 44 -4.88 2.56 14.24
N PHE A 45 -5.42 3.51 13.48
CA PHE A 45 -6.23 3.21 12.30
C PHE A 45 -5.45 2.35 11.29
N LEU A 46 -4.26 2.79 10.89
CA LEU A 46 -3.44 2.09 9.90
C LEU A 46 -3.14 0.64 10.34
N SER A 47 -2.74 0.46 11.61
CA SER A 47 -2.42 -0.86 12.15
C SER A 47 -3.66 -1.76 12.24
N SER A 48 -4.77 -1.23 12.71
CA SER A 48 -6.03 -1.98 12.82
C SER A 48 -6.59 -2.34 11.45
N ALA A 49 -6.53 -1.42 10.49
CA ALA A 49 -7.02 -1.64 9.14
C ALA A 49 -6.19 -2.70 8.39
N LEU A 50 -4.85 -2.68 8.54
CA LEU A 50 -3.97 -3.70 7.98
C LEU A 50 -4.30 -5.10 8.54
N LEU A 51 -4.47 -5.21 9.86
CA LEU A 51 -4.81 -6.48 10.51
C LEU A 51 -6.21 -6.96 10.12
N ALA A 52 -7.17 -6.05 10.01
CA ALA A 52 -8.51 -6.38 9.52
C ALA A 52 -8.47 -6.93 8.09
N ALA A 53 -7.71 -6.29 7.19
CA ALA A 53 -7.51 -6.77 5.82
C ALA A 53 -6.90 -8.18 5.80
N HIS A 54 -5.87 -8.41 6.61
CA HIS A 54 -5.25 -9.74 6.75
C HIS A 54 -6.29 -10.80 7.17
N HIS A 55 -7.10 -10.52 8.19
CA HIS A 55 -8.12 -11.45 8.66
C HIS A 55 -9.21 -11.72 7.63
N GLN A 56 -9.61 -10.70 6.86
CA GLN A 56 -10.61 -10.90 5.80
C GLN A 56 -10.09 -11.80 4.67
N ILE A 57 -8.81 -11.71 4.32
CA ILE A 57 -8.19 -12.63 3.35
C ILE A 57 -8.20 -14.08 3.90
N LEU A 58 -7.81 -14.27 5.16
CA LEU A 58 -7.86 -15.60 5.78
C LEU A 58 -9.27 -16.17 5.89
N ARG A 59 -10.24 -15.32 6.21
CA ARG A 59 -11.65 -15.69 6.24
C ARG A 59 -12.12 -16.16 4.87
N TYR A 60 -11.84 -15.38 3.82
CA TYR A 60 -12.15 -15.75 2.44
C TYR A 60 -11.58 -17.14 2.08
N ALA A 61 -10.31 -17.38 2.36
CA ALA A 61 -9.68 -18.68 2.10
C ALA A 61 -10.37 -19.83 2.85
N THR A 62 -10.75 -19.60 4.10
CA THR A 62 -11.47 -20.59 4.92
C THR A 62 -12.86 -20.90 4.35
N GLU A 63 -13.62 -19.88 3.99
CA GLU A 63 -14.96 -20.01 3.40
C GLU A 63 -14.95 -20.74 2.05
N LYS A 64 -13.89 -20.55 1.28
CA LYS A 64 -13.64 -21.25 0.02
C LYS A 64 -13.04 -22.65 0.17
N GLY A 65 -12.66 -23.05 1.39
CA GLY A 65 -11.99 -24.34 1.64
C GLY A 65 -10.61 -24.45 0.98
N MET A 66 -9.90 -23.32 0.83
CA MET A 66 -8.60 -23.27 0.15
C MET A 66 -7.51 -23.90 1.02
N LEU A 67 -6.66 -24.75 0.41
CA LEU A 67 -5.51 -25.36 1.10
C LEU A 67 -4.33 -24.38 1.23
N ASP A 68 -4.14 -23.52 0.25
CA ASP A 68 -3.20 -22.40 0.30
C ASP A 68 -3.98 -21.08 0.24
N THR A 69 -3.51 -20.08 0.98
CA THR A 69 -4.22 -18.82 1.14
C THR A 69 -3.78 -17.81 0.09
N PRO A 70 -4.71 -16.99 -0.45
CA PRO A 70 -4.37 -15.82 -1.26
C PRO A 70 -3.47 -14.88 -0.49
N ARG A 71 -2.52 -14.25 -1.17
CA ARG A 71 -1.55 -13.36 -0.52
C ARG A 71 -1.36 -12.07 -1.29
N THR A 72 -1.09 -11.00 -0.56
CA THR A 72 -0.80 -9.70 -1.14
C THR A 72 0.17 -8.91 -0.28
N THR A 73 0.92 -8.02 -0.89
CA THR A 73 1.61 -6.93 -0.19
C THR A 73 0.63 -5.84 0.19
N LEU A 74 1.05 -4.90 0.99
CA LEU A 74 0.30 -3.69 1.29
C LEU A 74 1.24 -2.53 1.59
N VAL A 75 0.96 -1.37 1.00
CA VAL A 75 1.45 -0.08 1.47
C VAL A 75 0.30 0.91 1.51
N ALA A 76 0.12 1.58 2.63
CA ALA A 76 -0.95 2.54 2.84
C ALA A 76 -0.44 3.80 3.53
N ALA A 77 -0.91 4.96 3.07
CA ALA A 77 -0.59 6.25 3.65
C ALA A 77 -1.86 7.05 3.94
N VAL A 78 -1.86 7.73 5.07
CA VAL A 78 -2.88 8.72 5.43
C VAL A 78 -2.23 10.08 5.51
N VAL A 79 -2.81 11.05 4.79
CA VAL A 79 -2.46 12.45 4.88
C VAL A 79 -3.57 13.18 5.63
N GLN A 80 -3.23 13.77 6.77
CA GLN A 80 -4.17 14.46 7.64
C GLN A 80 -3.49 15.60 8.38
N ALA A 81 -4.15 16.76 8.45
CA ALA A 81 -3.67 17.94 9.18
C ALA A 81 -2.21 18.34 8.83
N GLY A 82 -1.85 18.31 7.55
CA GLY A 82 -0.51 18.69 7.10
C GLY A 82 0.59 17.68 7.44
N ALA A 83 0.23 16.44 7.75
CA ALA A 83 1.19 15.39 8.03
C ALA A 83 0.82 14.08 7.32
N ALA A 84 1.82 13.30 6.95
CA ALA A 84 1.69 11.97 6.41
C ALA A 84 2.11 10.91 7.43
N SER A 85 1.34 9.83 7.48
CA SER A 85 1.71 8.61 8.21
C SER A 85 1.45 7.42 7.31
N TRP A 86 2.29 6.41 7.38
CA TRP A 86 2.14 5.23 6.52
C TRP A 86 2.48 3.93 7.24
N ILE A 87 2.03 2.85 6.64
CA ILE A 87 2.26 1.48 7.06
C ILE A 87 2.55 0.64 5.83
N HIS A 88 3.39 -0.39 5.96
CA HIS A 88 3.57 -1.36 4.89
C HIS A 88 3.82 -2.78 5.42
N CYS A 89 3.51 -3.76 4.57
CA CYS A 89 3.77 -5.18 4.76
C CYS A 89 4.09 -5.79 3.40
N GLY A 90 5.32 -6.30 3.24
CA GLY A 90 5.83 -6.81 1.96
C GLY A 90 6.88 -5.88 1.36
N ASP A 91 6.95 -5.82 0.04
CA ASP A 91 7.94 -5.08 -0.75
C ASP A 91 7.35 -4.02 -1.70
N SER A 92 6.05 -3.78 -1.66
CA SER A 92 5.48 -2.56 -2.21
C SER A 92 6.00 -1.37 -1.41
N ARG A 93 6.46 -0.34 -2.12
CA ARG A 93 7.23 0.76 -1.51
C ARG A 93 6.45 2.06 -1.47
N LEU A 94 6.76 2.86 -0.46
CA LEU A 94 6.47 4.29 -0.41
C LEU A 94 7.80 5.05 -0.49
N TYR A 95 7.82 6.05 -1.36
CA TYR A 95 8.90 7.04 -1.49
C TYR A 95 8.38 8.41 -1.08
N MET A 96 9.16 9.16 -0.33
CA MET A 96 8.91 10.57 -0.03
C MET A 96 10.08 11.40 -0.52
N VAL A 97 9.78 12.37 -1.39
CA VAL A 97 10.77 13.25 -2.02
C VAL A 97 10.49 14.68 -1.58
N ARG A 98 11.53 15.37 -1.14
CA ARG A 98 11.51 16.77 -0.70
C ARG A 98 12.68 17.53 -1.28
N GLY A 99 12.42 18.71 -1.85
CA GLY A 99 13.48 19.57 -2.38
C GLY A 99 14.34 18.94 -3.48
N GLY A 100 13.81 17.95 -4.19
CA GLY A 100 14.54 17.24 -5.23
C GLY A 100 15.31 16.01 -4.75
N GLU A 101 15.30 15.72 -3.46
CA GLU A 101 16.04 14.60 -2.86
C GLU A 101 15.10 13.57 -2.25
N LEU A 102 15.52 12.30 -2.24
CA LEU A 102 14.82 11.23 -1.55
C LEU A 102 14.95 11.44 -0.04
N LEU A 103 13.86 11.87 0.60
CA LEU A 103 13.82 12.05 2.06
C LEU A 103 13.79 10.71 2.79
N THR A 104 12.95 9.80 2.35
CA THR A 104 12.82 8.46 2.92
C THR A 104 12.09 7.52 1.96
N ARG A 105 12.31 6.22 2.14
CA ARG A 105 11.51 5.15 1.56
C ARG A 105 11.25 4.03 2.56
N THR A 106 10.25 3.22 2.31
CA THR A 106 10.03 1.98 3.07
C THR A 106 11.11 0.95 2.78
N ARG A 107 11.38 0.07 3.72
CA ARG A 107 12.33 -1.04 3.57
C ARG A 107 11.57 -2.32 3.30
N ASP A 108 12.00 -3.07 2.30
CA ASP A 108 11.32 -4.29 1.90
C ASP A 108 11.36 -5.36 3.00
N HIS A 109 10.27 -6.05 3.20
CA HIS A 109 10.20 -7.22 4.06
C HIS A 109 10.66 -8.49 3.31
N SER A 110 11.83 -8.39 2.68
CA SER A 110 12.48 -9.49 1.97
C SER A 110 13.70 -10.00 2.71
N TYR A 111 14.01 -11.27 2.52
CA TYR A 111 15.22 -11.86 3.12
C TYR A 111 16.50 -11.23 2.58
N LEU A 112 16.46 -10.62 1.40
CA LEU A 112 17.61 -9.94 0.83
C LEU A 112 17.90 -8.62 1.56
N GLU A 113 16.85 -7.82 1.85
CA GLU A 113 16.99 -6.53 2.54
C GLU A 113 17.40 -6.69 4.01
N LEU A 114 17.02 -7.79 4.68
CA LEU A 114 17.44 -8.08 6.06
C LEU A 114 18.95 -8.31 6.21
N ARG A 115 19.64 -8.66 5.14
CA ARG A 115 21.07 -8.96 5.16
C ARG A 115 21.79 -7.90 4.35
N ASN A 116 22.59 -7.07 5.02
CA ASN A 116 23.46 -6.05 4.39
C ASN A 116 24.48 -6.64 3.40
N ALA A 117 24.55 -7.96 3.25
CA ALA A 117 25.23 -8.69 2.17
C ALA A 117 24.70 -10.14 2.15
N PRO A 118 24.39 -10.72 0.97
CA PRO A 118 24.08 -12.13 0.89
C PRO A 118 25.28 -12.97 1.38
N PRO A 119 25.08 -14.04 2.16
CA PRO A 119 26.17 -14.94 2.51
C PRO A 119 26.81 -15.50 1.24
N PRO A 120 28.13 -15.73 1.21
CA PRO A 120 28.79 -16.36 0.08
C PRO A 120 28.11 -17.68 -0.27
N GLY A 121 27.70 -17.85 -1.53
CA GLY A 121 27.02 -19.05 -2.03
C GLY A 121 25.49 -19.01 -2.04
N LEU A 122 24.85 -17.91 -1.61
CA LEU A 122 23.39 -17.68 -1.70
C LEU A 122 23.01 -16.63 -2.75
N ASP A 123 23.83 -16.49 -3.80
CA ASP A 123 23.56 -15.59 -4.95
C ASP A 123 22.28 -15.94 -5.71
N ARG A 124 21.58 -17.01 -5.30
CA ARG A 124 20.32 -17.51 -5.88
C ARG A 124 19.11 -17.35 -4.98
N ILE A 125 19.18 -16.60 -3.87
CA ILE A 125 17.94 -16.24 -3.15
C ILE A 125 17.20 -15.28 -4.06
N ASN A 126 16.07 -15.75 -4.55
CA ASN A 126 15.17 -14.95 -5.35
C ASN A 126 14.83 -13.67 -4.55
N ARG A 127 15.02 -12.51 -5.15
CA ARG A 127 14.74 -11.19 -4.54
C ARG A 127 13.30 -11.09 -4.03
N ASN A 128 12.41 -11.88 -4.61
CA ASN A 128 10.98 -11.89 -4.37
C ASN A 128 10.55 -12.77 -3.19
N VAL A 129 11.48 -13.32 -2.39
CA VAL A 129 11.11 -14.10 -1.21
C VAL A 129 10.88 -13.16 -0.04
N LEU A 130 9.61 -12.91 0.23
CA LEU A 130 9.16 -12.12 1.37
C LEU A 130 9.06 -12.98 2.63
N PHE A 131 9.40 -12.41 3.79
CA PHE A 131 9.21 -13.08 5.07
C PHE A 131 7.85 -12.72 5.72
N THR A 132 7.11 -11.76 5.17
CA THR A 132 5.78 -11.37 5.63
C THR A 132 4.95 -10.79 4.48
N CYS A 133 3.66 -11.07 4.52
CA CYS A 133 2.63 -10.54 3.60
C CYS A 133 1.25 -10.70 4.25
N LEU A 134 0.24 -10.04 3.72
CA LEU A 134 -1.15 -10.27 4.12
C LEU A 134 -1.65 -11.60 3.55
N GLY A 135 -2.54 -12.26 4.27
CA GLY A 135 -3.07 -13.58 3.90
C GLY A 135 -2.18 -14.75 4.27
N SER A 136 -0.95 -14.52 4.76
CA SER A 136 -0.10 -15.59 5.31
C SER A 136 -0.77 -16.24 6.53
N PRO A 137 -0.58 -17.56 6.78
CA PRO A 137 -1.10 -18.20 8.00
C PRO A 137 -0.53 -17.62 9.30
N THR A 138 0.60 -16.94 9.24
CA THR A 138 1.25 -16.30 10.38
C THR A 138 0.83 -14.84 10.48
N LYS A 139 0.81 -14.30 11.73
CA LYS A 139 0.55 -12.89 11.94
C LYS A 139 1.52 -12.03 11.11
N PRO A 140 1.02 -11.04 10.33
CA PRO A 140 1.88 -10.20 9.52
C PRO A 140 2.79 -9.33 10.38
N ILE A 141 4.03 -9.21 9.94
CA ILE A 141 4.99 -8.21 10.44
C ILE A 141 4.86 -7.00 9.53
N TYR A 142 4.76 -5.83 10.10
CA TYR A 142 4.60 -4.58 9.36
C TYR A 142 5.39 -3.45 10.03
N ASP A 143 5.81 -2.49 9.24
CA ASP A 143 6.44 -1.26 9.72
C ASP A 143 5.47 -0.10 9.56
N SER A 144 5.47 0.79 10.55
CA SER A 144 4.64 1.98 10.60
C SER A 144 5.49 3.20 10.90
N THR A 145 5.27 4.29 10.16
CA THR A 145 6.05 5.53 10.26
C THR A 145 5.11 6.73 10.28
N GLY A 146 5.53 7.79 10.95
CA GLY A 146 4.83 9.07 11.01
C GLY A 146 4.37 9.42 12.43
N PRO A 147 3.75 10.60 12.61
CA PRO A 147 3.47 11.57 11.56
C PRO A 147 4.74 12.30 11.09
N VAL A 148 4.88 12.49 9.77
CA VAL A 148 5.89 13.32 9.13
C VAL A 148 5.21 14.58 8.61
N HIS A 149 5.61 15.75 9.09
CA HIS A 149 5.06 17.02 8.61
C HIS A 149 5.41 17.25 7.15
N LEU A 150 4.40 17.63 6.36
CA LEU A 150 4.53 17.91 4.95
C LEU A 150 4.88 19.39 4.73
N GLU A 151 5.77 19.61 3.79
CA GLU A 151 6.16 20.92 3.28
C GLU A 151 5.67 21.08 1.85
N GLN A 152 5.47 22.33 1.42
CA GLN A 152 5.04 22.59 0.05
C GLN A 152 6.00 21.96 -0.96
N GLY A 153 5.44 21.26 -1.94
CA GLY A 153 6.20 20.55 -2.97
C GLY A 153 6.70 19.17 -2.55
N ASP A 154 6.37 18.69 -1.34
CA ASP A 154 6.62 17.29 -0.98
C ASP A 154 5.84 16.36 -1.89
N ARG A 155 6.50 15.30 -2.34
CA ARG A 155 5.90 14.29 -3.19
C ARG A 155 5.99 12.92 -2.54
N ILE A 156 4.88 12.23 -2.52
CA ILE A 156 4.78 10.87 -2.01
C ILE A 156 4.35 9.97 -3.16
N LEU A 157 5.07 8.86 -3.35
CA LEU A 157 4.77 7.86 -4.37
C LEU A 157 4.69 6.49 -3.71
N LEU A 158 3.62 5.75 -3.99
CA LEU A 158 3.46 4.34 -3.65
C LEU A 158 3.58 3.53 -4.93
N CYS A 159 4.30 2.40 -4.89
CA CYS A 159 4.44 1.56 -6.08
C CYS A 159 4.61 0.08 -5.75
N SER A 160 4.27 -0.77 -6.73
CA SER A 160 4.61 -2.20 -6.74
C SER A 160 6.07 -2.43 -7.14
N ASP A 161 6.53 -3.67 -7.01
CA ASP A 161 7.88 -4.10 -7.37
C ASP A 161 8.19 -3.98 -8.88
N GLY A 162 7.17 -4.01 -9.74
CA GLY A 162 7.34 -3.76 -11.18
C GLY A 162 7.97 -2.40 -11.52
N LEU A 163 7.83 -1.38 -10.65
CA LEU A 163 8.50 -0.11 -10.81
C LEU A 163 9.94 -0.16 -10.27
N TRP A 164 10.10 -0.38 -8.97
CA TRP A 164 11.39 -0.28 -8.29
C TRP A 164 12.34 -1.46 -8.59
N GLY A 165 11.81 -2.59 -9.03
CA GLY A 165 12.61 -3.71 -9.51
C GLY A 165 13.34 -3.40 -10.82
N THR A 166 12.87 -2.39 -11.54
CA THR A 166 13.40 -1.96 -12.83
C THR A 166 14.13 -0.63 -12.77
N LEU A 167 13.61 0.35 -12.04
CA LEU A 167 14.21 1.68 -11.87
C LEU A 167 14.92 1.76 -10.52
N SER A 168 16.03 2.50 -10.46
CA SER A 168 16.72 2.78 -9.19
C SER A 168 15.95 3.79 -8.34
N ASP A 169 16.19 3.80 -7.02
CA ASP A 169 15.62 4.79 -6.11
C ASP A 169 15.98 6.22 -6.55
N GLU A 170 17.19 6.42 -7.09
CA GLU A 170 17.67 7.70 -7.61
C GLU A 170 16.92 8.12 -8.88
N ASP A 171 16.70 7.20 -9.83
CA ASP A 171 15.92 7.46 -11.05
C ASP A 171 14.49 7.87 -10.69
N ILE A 172 13.85 7.14 -9.77
CA ILE A 172 12.49 7.41 -9.31
C ILE A 172 12.41 8.79 -8.64
N ALA A 173 13.31 9.09 -7.70
CA ALA A 173 13.32 10.36 -7.00
C ALA A 173 13.60 11.54 -7.93
N THR A 174 14.54 11.39 -8.85
CA THR A 174 14.90 12.43 -9.83
C THR A 174 13.73 12.73 -10.74
N GLN A 175 13.13 11.71 -11.35
CA GLN A 175 12.01 11.92 -12.26
C GLN A 175 10.79 12.50 -11.55
N LEU A 176 10.50 12.02 -10.33
CA LEU A 176 9.43 12.56 -9.50
C LEU A 176 9.66 14.03 -9.14
N SER A 177 10.92 14.49 -9.07
CA SER A 177 11.27 15.86 -8.70
C SER A 177 11.22 16.87 -9.85
N GLN A 178 11.47 16.41 -11.07
CA GLN A 178 11.64 17.30 -12.24
C GLN A 178 10.33 17.77 -12.86
N GLN A 179 9.22 17.08 -12.59
CA GLN A 179 7.93 17.31 -13.23
C GLN A 179 6.81 17.30 -12.19
N THR A 180 5.63 17.78 -12.57
CA THR A 180 4.41 17.54 -11.76
C THR A 180 4.12 16.05 -11.69
N VAL A 181 3.48 15.59 -10.62
CA VAL A 181 3.13 14.16 -10.46
C VAL A 181 2.29 13.63 -11.62
N SER A 182 1.46 14.48 -12.23
CA SER A 182 0.63 14.14 -13.40
C SER A 182 1.45 13.75 -14.62
N ASN A 183 2.65 14.30 -14.80
CA ASN A 183 3.56 13.97 -15.88
C ASN A 183 4.59 12.92 -15.45
N ALA A 184 5.11 13.01 -14.23
CA ALA A 184 6.12 12.11 -13.71
C ALA A 184 5.64 10.66 -13.64
N VAL A 185 4.39 10.42 -13.24
CA VAL A 185 3.84 9.06 -13.08
C VAL A 185 3.77 8.31 -14.41
N PRO A 186 3.15 8.83 -15.49
CA PRO A 186 3.16 8.15 -16.79
C PRO A 186 4.57 7.88 -17.31
N ASP A 187 5.49 8.85 -17.16
CA ASP A 187 6.87 8.72 -17.62
C ASP A 187 7.64 7.64 -16.84
N LEU A 188 7.44 7.53 -15.52
CA LEU A 188 8.01 6.47 -14.70
C LEU A 188 7.51 5.10 -15.13
N VAL A 189 6.20 4.96 -15.34
CA VAL A 189 5.60 3.70 -15.80
C VAL A 189 6.15 3.32 -17.18
N GLU A 190 6.19 4.26 -18.12
CA GLU A 190 6.74 4.00 -19.46
C GLU A 190 8.23 3.61 -19.40
N ALA A 191 9.02 4.30 -18.58
CA ALA A 191 10.44 3.99 -18.40
C ALA A 191 10.64 2.58 -17.82
N ALA A 192 9.83 2.19 -16.82
CA ALA A 192 9.87 0.85 -16.25
C ALA A 192 9.52 -0.22 -17.29
N LEU A 193 8.40 -0.06 -18.00
CA LEU A 193 7.96 -1.00 -19.05
C LEU A 193 8.99 -1.13 -20.17
N ARG A 194 9.56 -0.02 -20.63
CA ARG A 194 10.58 0.00 -21.68
C ARG A 194 11.85 -0.73 -21.24
N LYS A 195 12.29 -0.52 -19.99
CA LYS A 195 13.51 -1.12 -19.46
C LYS A 195 13.35 -2.61 -19.15
N ALA A 196 12.17 -3.03 -18.69
CA ALA A 196 11.87 -4.44 -18.42
C ALA A 196 11.61 -5.26 -19.69
N GLY A 197 11.07 -4.64 -20.74
CA GLY A 197 10.77 -5.32 -22.01
C GLY A 197 9.80 -6.48 -21.82
N GLU A 198 10.11 -7.65 -22.39
CA GLU A 198 9.27 -8.85 -22.29
C GLU A 198 9.20 -9.46 -20.89
N SER A 199 10.08 -9.08 -19.98
CA SER A 199 10.09 -9.54 -18.59
C SER A 199 9.40 -8.56 -17.62
N SER A 200 8.59 -7.64 -18.15
CA SER A 200 7.87 -6.66 -17.35
C SER A 200 6.87 -7.33 -16.42
N ASP A 201 6.90 -6.93 -15.14
CA ASP A 201 5.85 -7.22 -14.19
C ASP A 201 4.75 -6.16 -14.25
N ASN A 202 3.67 -6.38 -13.52
CA ASN A 202 2.61 -5.37 -13.35
C ASN A 202 3.17 -4.13 -12.64
N VAL A 203 3.01 -2.97 -13.25
CA VAL A 203 3.47 -1.69 -12.69
C VAL A 203 2.29 -0.90 -12.18
N THR A 204 2.18 -0.77 -10.86
CA THR A 204 1.16 0.05 -10.21
C THR A 204 1.82 1.20 -9.49
N VAL A 205 1.32 2.43 -9.71
CA VAL A 205 1.84 3.65 -9.10
C VAL A 205 0.70 4.55 -8.66
N VAL A 206 0.81 5.06 -7.44
CA VAL A 206 -0.03 6.13 -6.91
C VAL A 206 0.88 7.23 -6.40
N ALA A 207 0.69 8.46 -6.86
CA ALA A 207 1.50 9.58 -6.39
C ALA A 207 0.64 10.79 -6.04
N LEU A 208 1.14 11.59 -5.10
CA LEU A 208 0.57 12.86 -4.70
C LEU A 208 1.66 13.90 -4.49
N GLU A 209 1.32 15.16 -4.70
CA GLU A 209 2.13 16.33 -4.38
C GLU A 209 1.38 17.14 -3.32
N TRP A 210 2.09 17.55 -2.26
CA TRP A 210 1.52 18.41 -1.24
C TRP A 210 1.65 19.87 -1.65
N GLU A 211 0.51 20.44 -1.98
CA GLU A 211 0.38 21.89 -2.21
C GLU A 211 -0.18 22.52 -0.95
N THR A 212 0.51 23.50 -0.36
CA THR A 212 -0.12 24.32 0.66
C THR A 212 -1.23 25.12 -0.01
N PRO A 213 -2.44 25.16 0.56
CA PRO A 213 -3.47 26.01 -0.02
C PRO A 213 -2.95 27.46 -0.06
N ASP A 214 -2.77 27.97 -1.26
CA ASP A 214 -2.67 29.41 -1.43
C ASP A 214 -3.89 30.03 -0.75
N THR A 215 -3.70 31.14 -0.06
CA THR A 215 -4.75 31.80 0.72
C THR A 215 -5.92 32.29 -0.16
N PHE A 216 -5.90 32.01 -1.44
CA PHE A 216 -6.93 32.38 -2.41
C PHE A 216 -7.12 31.28 -3.47
N ASP A 217 -8.35 30.86 -3.57
CA ASP A 217 -9.02 29.98 -4.54
C ASP A 217 -9.14 28.51 -4.17
N SER A 218 -10.42 28.14 -4.11
CA SER A 218 -10.90 26.80 -3.92
C SER A 218 -10.27 25.84 -4.90
N THR A 219 -9.58 24.83 -4.39
CA THR A 219 -9.18 23.67 -5.15
C THR A 219 -10.39 23.10 -5.89
N GLN A 220 -10.39 23.17 -7.20
CA GLN A 220 -11.21 22.29 -8.01
C GLN A 220 -10.71 20.87 -7.73
N GLY A 221 -11.47 20.12 -6.94
CA GLY A 221 -11.21 18.71 -6.76
C GLY A 221 -11.24 18.06 -8.14
N VAL A 222 -10.13 17.45 -8.56
CA VAL A 222 -10.13 16.58 -9.72
C VAL A 222 -10.92 15.35 -9.32
N SER A 223 -12.19 15.30 -9.72
CA SER A 223 -13.00 14.10 -9.61
C SER A 223 -12.47 13.06 -10.60
N THR A 224 -12.37 11.83 -10.17
CA THR A 224 -12.07 10.69 -11.05
C THR A 224 -13.06 10.54 -12.20
N ASP A 225 -14.21 11.21 -12.13
CA ASP A 225 -15.21 11.25 -13.20
C ASP A 225 -14.75 12.03 -14.46
N SER A 226 -13.64 12.76 -14.37
CA SER A 226 -13.08 13.53 -15.51
C SER A 226 -11.94 12.81 -16.24
N ILE A 227 -11.54 11.61 -15.78
CA ILE A 227 -10.56 10.80 -16.48
C ILE A 227 -11.32 9.99 -17.54
N SER A 228 -11.13 10.34 -18.80
CA SER A 228 -11.72 9.58 -19.90
C SER A 228 -11.19 8.15 -19.88
N ASP A 229 -12.09 7.18 -20.09
CA ASP A 229 -11.84 5.73 -20.09
C ASP A 229 -10.71 5.25 -21.04
N ASP A 230 -10.18 6.13 -21.88
CA ASP A 230 -9.16 5.82 -22.89
C ASP A 230 -7.70 5.89 -22.40
N VAL A 231 -7.42 6.36 -21.18
CA VAL A 231 -6.04 6.62 -20.73
C VAL A 231 -5.52 5.60 -19.72
N PHE A 232 -6.41 4.85 -19.05
CA PHE A 232 -6.02 3.79 -18.13
C PHE A 232 -6.78 2.51 -18.42
N ALA A 233 -6.23 1.65 -19.26
CA ALA A 233 -6.61 0.26 -19.26
C ALA A 233 -6.12 -0.38 -17.94
N SER A 234 -6.96 -0.39 -16.91
CA SER A 234 -6.75 -1.28 -15.78
C SER A 234 -6.75 -2.70 -16.31
N THR A 235 -5.62 -3.39 -16.22
CA THR A 235 -5.51 -4.81 -16.60
C THR A 235 -6.27 -5.75 -15.66
N ILE A 236 -6.96 -5.22 -14.66
CA ILE A 236 -7.81 -6.00 -13.75
C ILE A 236 -9.25 -5.53 -13.92
N GLN A 237 -9.92 -6.01 -14.93
CA GLN A 237 -11.38 -6.16 -14.88
C GLN A 237 -11.70 -7.45 -14.12
N ALA A 238 -11.47 -7.43 -12.80
CA ALA A 238 -12.22 -8.34 -11.94
C ALA A 238 -13.67 -7.89 -12.05
N GLY A 239 -14.54 -8.74 -12.59
CA GLY A 239 -15.98 -8.49 -12.60
C GLY A 239 -16.45 -8.15 -11.17
N PRO A 240 -17.57 -7.43 -11.04
CA PRO A 240 -18.07 -7.04 -9.72
C PRO A 240 -18.21 -8.28 -8.85
N LEU A 241 -17.50 -8.29 -7.74
CA LEU A 241 -17.71 -9.24 -6.65
C LEU A 241 -18.99 -8.81 -5.91
N ASP A 242 -20.11 -8.73 -6.61
CA ASP A 242 -21.40 -8.28 -6.08
C ASP A 242 -21.90 -9.12 -4.88
N GLY A 243 -21.29 -10.30 -4.64
CA GLY A 243 -21.62 -11.14 -3.50
C GLY A 243 -20.76 -10.96 -2.24
N LEU A 244 -19.62 -10.27 -2.33
CA LEU A 244 -18.71 -10.11 -1.17
C LEU A 244 -18.91 -8.80 -0.42
N VAL A 245 -19.54 -7.80 -1.04
CA VAL A 245 -19.75 -6.49 -0.41
C VAL A 245 -20.95 -6.52 0.55
N ASP A 246 -21.97 -7.33 0.26
CA ASP A 246 -23.14 -7.50 1.12
C ASP A 246 -22.87 -8.39 2.34
N ASP A 247 -21.83 -9.25 2.31
CA ASP A 247 -21.45 -10.14 3.41
C ASP A 247 -20.33 -9.59 4.32
N LEU A 248 -19.90 -8.36 4.12
CA LEU A 248 -19.13 -7.65 5.14
C LEU A 248 -20.07 -7.31 6.30
N ASP A 249 -20.42 -8.35 7.08
CA ASP A 249 -21.17 -8.19 8.31
C ASP A 249 -20.39 -7.21 9.21
N ASP A 250 -20.92 -6.00 9.32
CA ASP A 250 -20.36 -4.93 10.13
C ASP A 250 -20.03 -5.43 11.55
N ALA A 251 -20.85 -6.32 12.10
CA ALA A 251 -20.62 -6.94 13.41
C ALA A 251 -19.44 -7.93 13.41
N ALA A 252 -19.06 -8.54 12.29
CA ALA A 252 -17.89 -9.40 12.20
C ALA A 252 -16.59 -8.57 12.13
N ILE A 253 -16.61 -7.45 11.41
CA ILE A 253 -15.49 -6.51 11.34
C ILE A 253 -15.28 -5.86 12.72
N GLU A 254 -16.33 -5.41 13.40
CA GLU A 254 -16.25 -4.83 14.73
C GLU A 254 -15.75 -5.83 15.78
N ARG A 255 -16.18 -7.08 15.72
CA ARG A 255 -15.67 -8.14 16.60
C ARG A 255 -14.18 -8.38 16.38
N SER A 256 -13.73 -8.46 15.13
CA SER A 256 -12.30 -8.63 14.81
C SER A 256 -11.46 -7.45 15.31
N ILE A 257 -11.94 -6.23 15.14
CA ILE A 257 -11.28 -5.01 15.65
C ILE A 257 -11.23 -5.03 17.18
N ALA A 258 -12.32 -5.41 17.86
CA ALA A 258 -12.36 -5.47 19.32
C ALA A 258 -11.40 -6.53 19.88
N GLU A 259 -11.33 -7.72 19.27
CA GLU A 259 -10.38 -8.77 19.64
C GLU A 259 -8.92 -8.36 19.44
N ILE A 260 -8.63 -7.67 18.35
CA ILE A 260 -7.28 -7.13 18.06
C ILE A 260 -6.89 -6.10 19.12
N ASN A 261 -7.77 -5.15 19.41
CA ASN A 261 -7.50 -4.10 20.39
C ASN A 261 -7.31 -4.70 21.82
N GLU A 262 -8.06 -5.74 22.15
CA GLU A 262 -7.88 -6.45 23.42
C GLU A 262 -6.56 -7.22 23.46
N ALA A 263 -6.15 -7.86 22.38
CA ALA A 263 -4.87 -8.54 22.27
C ALA A 263 -3.68 -7.57 22.38
N ILE A 264 -3.79 -6.38 21.78
CA ILE A 264 -2.80 -5.30 21.90
C ILE A 264 -2.67 -4.83 23.33
N ARG A 265 -3.82 -4.59 24.02
CA ARG A 265 -3.84 -4.18 25.45
C ARG A 265 -3.22 -5.24 26.36
N ARG A 266 -3.54 -6.52 26.14
CA ARG A 266 -2.94 -7.64 26.89
C ARG A 266 -1.44 -7.75 26.66
N SER A 267 -0.97 -7.50 25.44
CA SER A 267 0.46 -7.50 25.10
C SER A 267 1.20 -6.34 25.75
N ALA A 268 0.60 -5.15 25.77
CA ALA A 268 1.16 -3.97 26.46
C ALA A 268 1.24 -4.16 27.98
N ALA A 269 0.21 -4.76 28.61
CA ALA A 269 0.18 -5.05 30.03
C ALA A 269 1.16 -6.14 30.49
N ARG A 270 1.68 -6.97 29.57
CA ARG A 270 2.73 -7.98 29.87
C ARG A 270 4.15 -7.43 29.81
N LYS A 271 4.32 -6.21 29.25
CA LYS A 271 5.64 -5.54 29.13
C LYS A 271 5.88 -4.47 30.20
N ALA A 272 4.89 -4.16 31.02
CA ALA A 272 4.97 -3.32 32.22
C ALA A 272 5.11 -4.21 33.48
#